data_f10f135dfa9ba7c29123b0edbb1dbd70
#
_entry.id   f10f135dfa9ba7c29123b0edbb1dbd70
#
_cell.length_a   1.000
_cell.length_b   1.000
_cell.length_c   1.000
_cell.angle_alpha   90.00
_cell.angle_beta   90.00
_cell.angle_gamma   90.00
#
_symmetry.space_group_name_H-M   'P 1'
#
loop_
_entity.id
_entity.type
_entity.pdbx_description
1 polymer ?
#
loop_
_entity_poly.entity_id
_entity_poly.type
_entity_poly.pdbx_seq_one_letter_code
_entity_poly.pdbx_strand_id
1 'polypeptide(L)'
;MGSVDDPVLDGTDTHHLAHVLRLRDGETVTVTDGAGNWRACRFRQRGDGPALEPDGPVTAMARPAPELTVGFALVKREGTEWAVQKLTELGVDRIVVLRTARSVVRWDAQRATASLERLRRVAREASMQSRRCWLPVVAGTCAPSDLRGAALAEPGGAPPSLDRPQVLVGPEGGWAPEELAAAAATVSLGDQVLRSETAALAAAAILGALRSRSVVEASRVG
;
A
#
# COMPACT_ATOMS: atom_id res chain seq x y z
N MET A 1 13.16 -8.92 -9.59
CA MET A 1 12.82 -9.72 -8.39
C MET A 1 13.56 -11.04 -8.51
N GLY A 2 14.39 -11.37 -7.51
CA GLY A 2 15.09 -12.67 -7.46
C GLY A 2 14.13 -13.79 -7.13
N SER A 3 14.48 -15.01 -7.50
CA SER A 3 13.77 -16.22 -7.06
C SER A 3 13.99 -16.42 -5.58
N VAL A 4 12.96 -16.81 -4.82
CA VAL A 4 13.11 -17.23 -3.42
C VAL A 4 13.80 -18.60 -3.31
N ASP A 5 13.85 -19.37 -4.42
CA ASP A 5 14.55 -20.67 -4.47
C ASP A 5 16.06 -20.48 -4.47
N ASP A 6 16.54 -19.46 -5.17
CA ASP A 6 17.96 -19.08 -5.23
C ASP A 6 18.08 -17.56 -5.06
N PRO A 7 18.05 -17.06 -3.81
CA PRO A 7 18.00 -15.64 -3.54
C PRO A 7 19.34 -14.97 -3.82
N VAL A 8 19.35 -14.08 -4.80
CA VAL A 8 20.49 -13.25 -5.17
C VAL A 8 20.25 -11.82 -4.69
N LEU A 9 21.23 -11.26 -4.00
CA LEU A 9 21.21 -9.86 -3.58
C LEU A 9 21.56 -8.95 -4.76
N ASP A 10 20.69 -7.98 -5.03
CA ASP A 10 21.08 -6.85 -5.88
C ASP A 10 21.93 -5.83 -5.10
N GLY A 11 22.47 -4.83 -5.80
CA GLY A 11 23.32 -3.81 -5.17
C GLY A 11 22.59 -3.00 -4.09
N THR A 12 21.29 -2.80 -4.23
CA THR A 12 20.44 -2.07 -3.26
C THR A 12 20.21 -2.93 -2.02
N ASP A 13 19.84 -4.20 -2.21
CA ASP A 13 19.63 -5.15 -1.13
C ASP A 13 20.93 -5.42 -0.37
N THR A 14 22.05 -5.58 -1.08
CA THR A 14 23.40 -5.71 -0.51
C THR A 14 23.73 -4.53 0.41
N HIS A 15 23.55 -3.30 -0.10
CA HIS A 15 23.79 -2.09 0.69
C HIS A 15 22.88 -2.02 1.92
N HIS A 16 21.60 -2.35 1.76
CA HIS A 16 20.63 -2.32 2.85
C HIS A 16 21.00 -3.31 3.96
N LEU A 17 21.29 -4.57 3.62
CA LEU A 17 21.61 -5.61 4.60
C LEU A 17 22.96 -5.35 5.29
N ALA A 18 23.99 -5.00 4.53
CA ALA A 18 25.35 -4.84 5.07
C ALA A 18 25.57 -3.51 5.78
N HIS A 19 25.02 -2.39 5.25
CA HIS A 19 25.36 -1.06 5.74
C HIS A 19 24.25 -0.39 6.54
N VAL A 20 22.97 -0.65 6.22
CA VAL A 20 21.83 -0.07 6.95
C VAL A 20 21.48 -0.94 8.15
N LEU A 21 21.19 -2.22 7.92
CA LEU A 21 20.88 -3.18 8.99
C LEU A 21 22.13 -3.70 9.72
N ARG A 22 23.29 -3.60 9.08
CA ARG A 22 24.59 -4.06 9.66
C ARG A 22 24.55 -5.50 10.15
N LEU A 23 23.96 -6.36 9.34
CA LEU A 23 23.85 -7.78 9.68
C LEU A 23 25.22 -8.43 9.86
N ARG A 24 25.29 -9.32 10.83
CA ARG A 24 26.47 -10.14 11.10
C ARG A 24 26.36 -11.47 10.36
N ASP A 25 27.52 -12.08 10.10
CA ASP A 25 27.54 -13.42 9.52
C ASP A 25 26.72 -14.40 10.36
N GLY A 26 25.89 -15.21 9.69
CA GLY A 26 24.99 -16.17 10.32
C GLY A 26 23.64 -15.63 10.80
N GLU A 27 23.39 -14.32 10.75
CA GLU A 27 22.07 -13.78 11.14
C GLU A 27 20.99 -14.20 10.15
N THR A 28 19.80 -14.49 10.69
CA THR A 28 18.65 -14.91 9.89
C THR A 28 17.91 -13.72 9.31
N VAL A 29 17.62 -13.79 8.02
CA VAL A 29 16.78 -12.84 7.29
C VAL A 29 15.64 -13.58 6.59
N THR A 30 14.55 -12.89 6.33
CA THR A 30 13.45 -13.42 5.52
C THR A 30 13.51 -12.81 4.13
N VAL A 31 13.50 -13.66 3.11
CA VAL A 31 13.43 -13.25 1.70
C VAL A 31 12.03 -13.52 1.16
N THR A 32 11.50 -12.62 0.36
CA THR A 32 10.21 -12.78 -0.31
C THR A 32 10.30 -12.32 -1.76
N ASP A 33 9.50 -12.94 -2.63
CA ASP A 33 9.32 -12.51 -4.03
C ASP A 33 8.31 -11.37 -4.17
N GLY A 34 7.66 -10.97 -3.07
CA GLY A 34 6.58 -9.98 -3.09
C GLY A 34 5.29 -10.47 -3.75
N ALA A 35 5.20 -11.75 -4.07
CA ALA A 35 4.04 -12.43 -4.65
C ALA A 35 3.51 -13.57 -3.76
N GLY A 36 3.85 -13.49 -2.46
CA GLY A 36 3.35 -14.38 -1.43
C GLY A 36 4.29 -15.52 -1.06
N ASN A 37 5.38 -15.74 -1.78
CA ASN A 37 6.36 -16.74 -1.39
C ASN A 37 7.47 -16.11 -0.56
N TRP A 38 7.90 -16.83 0.47
CA TRP A 38 8.97 -16.41 1.34
C TRP A 38 9.77 -17.61 1.88
N ARG A 39 11.01 -17.37 2.30
CA ARG A 39 11.81 -18.33 3.06
C ARG A 39 12.78 -17.63 4.00
N ALA A 40 13.20 -18.36 5.02
CA ALA A 40 14.32 -17.98 5.87
C ALA A 40 15.63 -18.21 5.12
N CYS A 41 16.57 -17.29 5.29
CA CYS A 41 17.93 -17.38 4.78
C CYS A 41 18.90 -16.93 5.86
N ARG A 42 20.15 -17.41 5.77
CA ARG A 42 21.26 -16.89 6.57
C ARG A 42 22.08 -15.91 5.77
N PHE A 43 22.29 -14.75 6.35
CA PHE A 43 23.22 -13.78 5.80
C PHE A 43 24.65 -14.31 5.96
N ARG A 44 25.44 -14.28 4.88
CA ARG A 44 26.84 -14.70 4.85
C ARG A 44 27.73 -13.58 4.36
N GLN A 45 28.78 -13.32 5.14
CA GLN A 45 29.85 -12.42 4.73
C GLN A 45 30.93 -13.26 4.06
N ARG A 46 31.03 -13.19 2.74
CA ARG A 46 32.02 -13.94 1.95
C ARG A 46 33.08 -12.99 1.41
N GLY A 47 34.26 -13.54 0.98
CA GLY A 47 35.33 -12.75 0.42
C GLY A 47 34.99 -12.04 -0.89
N ASP A 48 34.02 -12.55 -1.63
CA ASP A 48 33.45 -11.98 -2.85
C ASP A 48 32.22 -11.09 -2.61
N GLY A 49 31.82 -10.89 -1.35
CA GLY A 49 30.71 -10.04 -0.94
C GLY A 49 29.63 -10.74 -0.15
N PRO A 50 28.61 -9.99 0.31
CA PRO A 50 27.48 -10.55 1.04
C PRO A 50 26.66 -11.51 0.17
N ALA A 51 26.23 -12.62 0.77
CA ALA A 51 25.40 -13.63 0.15
C ALA A 51 24.26 -14.08 1.07
N LEU A 52 23.25 -14.70 0.50
CA LEU A 52 22.16 -15.34 1.24
C LEU A 52 22.23 -16.85 1.03
N GLU A 53 22.19 -17.58 2.12
CA GLU A 53 22.15 -19.03 2.12
C GLU A 53 20.75 -19.47 2.59
N PRO A 54 20.03 -20.25 1.78
CA PRO A 54 18.72 -20.77 2.17
C PRO A 54 18.76 -21.54 3.49
N ASP A 55 17.84 -21.24 4.41
CA ASP A 55 17.73 -21.85 5.73
C ASP A 55 16.28 -22.27 6.01
N GLY A 56 15.77 -23.16 5.18
CA GLY A 56 14.42 -23.68 5.26
C GLY A 56 13.70 -23.77 3.91
N PRO A 57 12.50 -24.33 3.87
CA PRO A 57 11.71 -24.46 2.66
C PRO A 57 11.11 -23.11 2.24
N VAL A 58 10.74 -23.01 0.96
CA VAL A 58 9.88 -21.93 0.50
C VAL A 58 8.47 -22.16 1.06
N THR A 59 7.91 -21.13 1.64
CA THR A 59 6.55 -21.12 2.19
C THR A 59 5.68 -20.16 1.39
N ALA A 60 4.51 -20.62 0.95
CA ALA A 60 3.52 -19.79 0.29
C ALA A 60 2.52 -19.24 1.30
N MET A 61 2.26 -17.94 1.23
CA MET A 61 1.24 -17.25 2.01
C MET A 61 0.04 -16.93 1.12
N ALA A 62 -1.15 -17.34 1.52
CA ALA A 62 -2.37 -16.99 0.81
C ALA A 62 -2.54 -15.47 0.71
N ARG A 63 -3.05 -15.01 -0.42
CA ARG A 63 -3.35 -13.59 -0.59
C ARG A 63 -4.51 -13.21 0.35
N PRO A 64 -4.38 -12.12 1.13
CA PRO A 64 -5.49 -11.66 1.97
C PRO A 64 -6.71 -11.29 1.13
N ALA A 65 -7.90 -11.67 1.60
CA ALA A 65 -9.16 -11.38 0.92
C ALA A 65 -10.16 -10.72 1.88
N PRO A 66 -10.99 -9.78 1.37
CA PRO A 66 -10.94 -9.20 0.02
C PRO A 66 -9.69 -8.34 -0.21
N GLU A 67 -9.36 -8.06 -1.48
CA GLU A 67 -8.30 -7.11 -1.83
C GLU A 67 -8.72 -5.69 -1.43
N LEU A 68 -7.91 -5.02 -0.62
CA LEU A 68 -8.17 -3.66 -0.17
C LEU A 68 -7.55 -2.66 -1.14
N THR A 69 -8.36 -1.76 -1.68
CA THR A 69 -7.91 -0.65 -2.51
C THR A 69 -8.16 0.68 -1.81
N VAL A 70 -7.12 1.49 -1.68
CA VAL A 70 -7.25 2.88 -1.25
C VAL A 70 -6.70 3.78 -2.34
N GLY A 71 -7.59 4.65 -2.85
CA GLY A 71 -7.22 5.73 -3.75
C GLY A 71 -7.23 7.06 -3.01
N PHE A 72 -6.30 7.96 -3.33
CA PHE A 72 -6.31 9.30 -2.75
C PHE A 72 -5.83 10.34 -3.76
N ALA A 73 -6.40 11.55 -3.65
CA ALA A 73 -6.00 12.68 -4.47
C ALA A 73 -4.55 13.07 -4.16
N LEU A 74 -3.81 13.47 -5.19
CA LEU A 74 -2.44 13.94 -5.03
C LEU A 74 -2.37 15.08 -4.02
N VAL A 75 -1.52 14.90 -3.03
CA VAL A 75 -1.10 15.93 -2.09
C VAL A 75 0.32 16.41 -2.41
N LYS A 76 0.83 17.40 -1.71
CA LYS A 76 2.21 17.84 -1.91
C LYS A 76 3.18 16.67 -1.70
N ARG A 77 4.30 16.69 -2.41
CA ARG A 77 5.27 15.61 -2.59
C ARG A 77 5.51 14.73 -1.36
N GLU A 78 5.90 15.32 -0.25
CA GLU A 78 6.20 14.60 1.00
C GLU A 78 4.98 13.86 1.56
N GLY A 79 3.79 14.45 1.47
CA GLY A 79 2.55 13.82 1.91
C GLY A 79 2.17 12.60 1.08
N THR A 80 2.42 12.62 -0.24
CA THR A 80 2.12 11.47 -1.12
C THR A 80 3.00 10.26 -0.79
N GLU A 81 4.31 10.46 -0.62
CA GLU A 81 5.24 9.38 -0.27
C GLU A 81 4.94 8.81 1.11
N TRP A 82 4.70 9.69 2.08
CA TRP A 82 4.32 9.29 3.43
C TRP A 82 3.01 8.49 3.44
N ALA A 83 1.99 8.93 2.70
CA ALA A 83 0.74 8.19 2.59
C ALA A 83 0.96 6.79 1.99
N VAL A 84 1.71 6.67 0.89
CA VAL A 84 2.03 5.37 0.28
C VAL A 84 2.78 4.45 1.25
N GLN A 85 3.75 4.98 1.99
CA GLN A 85 4.46 4.24 3.03
C GLN A 85 3.48 3.67 4.06
N LYS A 86 2.64 4.54 4.63
CA LYS A 86 1.71 4.13 5.69
C LYS A 86 0.57 3.23 5.21
N LEU A 87 0.04 3.46 4.01
CA LEU A 87 -0.93 2.56 3.39
C LEU A 87 -0.35 1.17 3.17
N THR A 88 0.92 1.10 2.79
CA THR A 88 1.65 -0.17 2.67
C THR A 88 1.77 -0.87 4.03
N GLU A 89 2.21 -0.17 5.06
CA GLU A 89 2.31 -0.71 6.44
C GLU A 89 0.96 -1.19 6.97
N LEU A 90 -0.13 -0.50 6.65
CA LEU A 90 -1.51 -0.85 7.03
C LEU A 90 -2.12 -2.01 6.22
N GLY A 91 -1.37 -2.57 5.27
CA GLY A 91 -1.81 -3.78 4.58
C GLY A 91 -2.70 -3.53 3.36
N VAL A 92 -2.78 -2.31 2.82
CA VAL A 92 -3.48 -2.03 1.56
C VAL A 92 -2.83 -2.80 0.42
N ASP A 93 -3.63 -3.45 -0.43
CA ASP A 93 -3.14 -4.28 -1.52
C ASP A 93 -2.99 -3.50 -2.84
N ARG A 94 -3.81 -2.47 -3.01
CA ARG A 94 -3.75 -1.58 -4.17
C ARG A 94 -3.85 -0.13 -3.73
N ILE A 95 -2.83 0.65 -4.04
CA ILE A 95 -2.75 2.08 -3.75
C ILE A 95 -2.87 2.84 -5.07
N VAL A 96 -3.82 3.76 -5.16
CA VAL A 96 -4.11 4.48 -6.41
C VAL A 96 -3.96 5.99 -6.19
N VAL A 97 -3.17 6.61 -7.04
CA VAL A 97 -3.08 8.07 -7.07
C VAL A 97 -4.20 8.61 -7.95
N LEU A 98 -5.09 9.42 -7.40
CA LEU A 98 -6.24 9.95 -8.12
C LEU A 98 -5.97 11.30 -8.77
N ARG A 99 -6.55 11.49 -9.94
CA ARG A 99 -6.71 12.76 -10.59
C ARG A 99 -8.18 13.15 -10.51
N THR A 100 -8.51 14.06 -9.61
CA THR A 100 -9.88 14.54 -9.39
C THR A 100 -10.07 15.93 -10.02
N ALA A 101 -11.32 16.32 -10.18
CA ALA A 101 -11.67 17.61 -10.78
C ALA A 101 -11.09 18.79 -9.98
N ARG A 102 -11.08 18.70 -8.65
CA ARG A 102 -10.61 19.74 -7.72
C ARG A 102 -9.21 19.56 -7.20
N SER A 103 -8.44 18.61 -7.76
CA SER A 103 -7.01 18.45 -7.42
C SER A 103 -6.20 19.67 -7.83
N VAL A 104 -5.52 20.28 -6.87
CA VAL A 104 -4.59 21.41 -7.10
C VAL A 104 -3.25 20.88 -7.61
N VAL A 105 -2.79 19.75 -7.05
CA VAL A 105 -1.54 19.11 -7.46
C VAL A 105 -1.81 18.18 -8.64
N ARG A 106 -1.02 18.33 -9.70
CA ARG A 106 -1.09 17.46 -10.89
C ARG A 106 0.30 17.06 -11.33
N TRP A 107 0.46 15.85 -11.79
CA TRP A 107 1.66 15.41 -12.48
C TRP A 107 1.49 15.63 -13.98
N ASP A 108 2.49 16.23 -14.62
CA ASP A 108 2.61 16.14 -16.06
C ASP A 108 3.05 14.72 -16.48
N ALA A 109 2.88 14.37 -17.75
CA ALA A 109 3.14 13.02 -18.24
C ALA A 109 4.59 12.57 -18.02
N GLN A 110 5.57 13.48 -18.11
CA GLN A 110 6.98 13.16 -17.89
C GLN A 110 7.28 12.87 -16.42
N ARG A 111 6.69 13.66 -15.51
CA ARG A 111 6.87 13.49 -14.06
C ARG A 111 6.09 12.31 -13.51
N ALA A 112 4.97 11.96 -14.14
CA ALA A 112 4.11 10.88 -13.66
C ALA A 112 4.85 9.55 -13.57
N THR A 113 5.60 9.16 -14.61
CA THR A 113 6.36 7.91 -14.62
C THR A 113 7.42 7.86 -13.53
N ALA A 114 8.29 8.87 -13.46
CA ALA A 114 9.35 8.92 -12.45
C ALA A 114 8.80 8.99 -11.02
N SER A 115 7.71 9.73 -10.82
CA SER A 115 7.03 9.81 -9.52
C SER A 115 6.43 8.48 -9.13
N LEU A 116 5.79 7.77 -10.06
CA LEU A 116 5.21 6.45 -9.80
C LEU A 116 6.29 5.41 -9.46
N GLU A 117 7.41 5.41 -10.17
CA GLU A 117 8.54 4.52 -9.84
C GLU A 117 9.10 4.82 -8.45
N ARG A 118 9.16 6.09 -8.06
CA ARG A 118 9.56 6.48 -6.71
C ARG A 118 8.58 5.98 -5.66
N LEU A 119 7.26 6.11 -5.89
CA LEU A 119 6.24 5.59 -4.97
C LEU A 119 6.30 4.06 -4.85
N ARG A 120 6.60 3.34 -5.95
CA ARG A 120 6.81 1.90 -5.92
C ARG A 120 8.02 1.49 -5.07
N ARG A 121 9.11 2.28 -5.11
CA ARG A 121 10.26 2.07 -4.22
C ARG A 121 9.89 2.28 -2.76
N VAL A 122 9.18 3.37 -2.45
CA VAL A 122 8.67 3.62 -1.09
C VAL A 122 7.81 2.46 -0.59
N ALA A 123 6.91 1.95 -1.42
CA ALA A 123 6.07 0.81 -1.08
C ALA A 123 6.90 -0.47 -0.87
N ARG A 124 7.95 -0.70 -1.67
CA ARG A 124 8.87 -1.83 -1.49
C ARG A 124 9.60 -1.74 -0.15
N GLU A 125 10.20 -0.59 0.16
CA GLU A 125 10.91 -0.35 1.42
C GLU A 125 9.98 -0.51 2.64
N ALA A 126 8.77 0.05 2.56
CA ALA A 126 7.74 -0.12 3.58
C ALA A 126 7.31 -1.58 3.75
N SER A 127 7.22 -2.35 2.65
CA SER A 127 6.90 -3.78 2.69
C SER A 127 8.01 -4.58 3.37
N MET A 128 9.27 -4.26 3.12
CA MET A 128 10.41 -4.89 3.79
C MET A 128 10.36 -4.63 5.30
N GLN A 129 10.13 -3.39 5.70
CA GLN A 129 10.05 -2.98 7.11
C GLN A 129 8.85 -3.64 7.82
N SER A 130 7.69 -3.69 7.18
CA SER A 130 6.46 -4.29 7.73
C SER A 130 6.36 -5.81 7.52
N ARG A 131 7.40 -6.44 6.94
CA ARG A 131 7.49 -7.90 6.68
C ARG A 131 6.34 -8.44 5.82
N ARG A 132 5.91 -7.65 4.83
CA ARG A 132 4.86 -8.07 3.91
C ARG A 132 5.40 -9.05 2.87
N CYS A 133 4.74 -10.20 2.71
CA CYS A 133 5.04 -11.16 1.65
C CYS A 133 4.36 -10.81 0.32
N TRP A 134 3.30 -9.95 0.35
CA TRP A 134 2.61 -9.44 -0.82
C TRP A 134 2.90 -7.95 -0.99
N LEU A 135 3.58 -7.59 -2.07
CA LEU A 135 3.80 -6.18 -2.42
C LEU A 135 2.48 -5.54 -2.87
N PRO A 136 2.17 -4.32 -2.43
CA PRO A 136 1.02 -3.61 -2.94
C PRO A 136 1.24 -3.18 -4.39
N VAL A 137 0.18 -3.15 -5.17
CA VAL A 137 0.17 -2.54 -6.49
C VAL A 137 0.03 -1.04 -6.31
N VAL A 138 1.07 -0.26 -6.68
CA VAL A 138 0.98 1.20 -6.74
C VAL A 138 0.66 1.61 -8.16
N ALA A 139 -0.58 2.05 -8.39
CA ALA A 139 -1.10 2.46 -9.69
C ALA A 139 -0.98 3.97 -9.91
N GLY A 140 -0.76 4.34 -11.15
CA GLY A 140 -0.66 5.75 -11.58
C GLY A 140 -1.99 6.48 -11.59
N THR A 141 -1.94 7.73 -11.98
CA THR A 141 -3.09 8.64 -11.92
C THR A 141 -4.24 8.18 -12.82
N CYS A 142 -5.40 7.94 -12.21
CA CYS A 142 -6.66 7.69 -12.90
C CYS A 142 -7.78 8.58 -12.32
N ALA A 143 -8.87 8.70 -13.04
CA ALA A 143 -10.06 9.37 -12.53
C ALA A 143 -10.81 8.43 -11.55
N PRO A 144 -11.58 8.96 -10.59
CA PRO A 144 -12.41 8.14 -9.72
C PRO A 144 -13.37 7.21 -10.49
N SER A 145 -13.90 7.66 -11.62
CA SER A 145 -14.79 6.90 -12.50
C SER A 145 -14.14 5.66 -13.13
N ASP A 146 -12.82 5.60 -13.20
CA ASP A 146 -12.09 4.45 -13.72
C ASP A 146 -12.08 3.27 -12.72
N LEU A 147 -12.43 3.53 -11.47
CA LEU A 147 -12.47 2.56 -10.37
C LEU A 147 -13.93 2.18 -10.05
N ARG A 148 -14.50 1.35 -10.91
CA ARG A 148 -15.91 0.94 -10.78
C ARG A 148 -16.17 0.24 -9.44
N GLY A 149 -17.27 0.58 -8.80
CA GLY A 149 -17.70 -0.02 -7.53
C GLY A 149 -17.00 0.56 -6.29
N ALA A 150 -16.07 1.49 -6.47
CA ALA A 150 -15.42 2.16 -5.35
C ALA A 150 -16.41 3.11 -4.63
N ALA A 151 -16.24 3.24 -3.32
CA ALA A 151 -16.93 4.23 -2.51
C ALA A 151 -16.07 5.49 -2.37
N LEU A 152 -16.69 6.66 -2.43
CA LEU A 152 -16.03 7.92 -2.16
C LEU A 152 -16.12 8.27 -0.67
N ALA A 153 -15.01 8.63 -0.06
CA ALA A 153 -15.00 9.15 1.31
C ALA A 153 -15.66 10.55 1.33
N GLU A 154 -16.78 10.65 2.02
CA GLU A 154 -17.60 11.86 2.11
C GLU A 154 -18.30 11.91 3.47
N PRO A 155 -18.35 13.07 4.15
CA PRO A 155 -19.09 13.24 5.38
C PRO A 155 -20.56 12.81 5.21
N GLY A 156 -21.11 12.09 6.18
CA GLY A 156 -22.50 11.60 6.13
C GLY A 156 -22.71 10.34 5.29
N GLY A 157 -21.65 9.77 4.71
CA GLY A 157 -21.70 8.47 4.06
C GLY A 157 -21.95 7.32 5.04
N ALA A 158 -22.14 6.10 4.50
CA ALA A 158 -22.28 4.89 5.30
C ALA A 158 -20.93 4.52 5.98
N PRO A 159 -20.92 3.70 7.04
CA PRO A 159 -19.68 3.15 7.57
C PRO A 159 -18.91 2.33 6.52
N PRO A 160 -17.57 2.34 6.53
CA PRO A 160 -16.79 1.45 5.66
C PRO A 160 -17.10 -0.03 5.95
N SER A 161 -17.16 -0.85 4.91
CA SER A 161 -17.39 -2.29 5.03
C SER A 161 -16.56 -3.09 4.03
N LEU A 162 -16.40 -4.40 4.26
CA LEU A 162 -15.71 -5.29 3.34
C LEU A 162 -16.52 -5.64 2.09
N ASP A 163 -17.82 -5.31 2.04
CA ASP A 163 -18.64 -5.40 0.83
C ASP A 163 -18.16 -4.38 -0.22
N ARG A 164 -17.50 -3.31 0.23
CA ARG A 164 -16.92 -2.26 -0.61
C ARG A 164 -15.47 -1.98 -0.20
N PRO A 165 -14.55 -2.91 -0.50
CA PRO A 165 -13.16 -2.84 -0.06
C PRO A 165 -12.31 -1.81 -0.82
N GLN A 166 -12.96 -0.99 -1.66
CA GLN A 166 -12.34 0.07 -2.44
C GLN A 166 -12.86 1.42 -1.97
N VAL A 167 -11.99 2.22 -1.33
CA VAL A 167 -12.32 3.55 -0.83
C VAL A 167 -11.43 4.58 -1.48
N LEU A 168 -12.03 5.65 -1.99
CA LEU A 168 -11.35 6.76 -2.64
C LEU A 168 -11.50 8.02 -1.79
N VAL A 169 -10.41 8.73 -1.63
CA VAL A 169 -10.32 9.95 -0.82
C VAL A 169 -10.05 11.14 -1.72
N GLY A 170 -10.90 12.15 -1.65
CA GLY A 170 -10.80 13.38 -2.42
C GLY A 170 -9.71 14.34 -1.92
N PRO A 171 -9.48 15.44 -2.65
CA PRO A 171 -8.62 16.53 -2.22
C PRO A 171 -9.32 17.37 -1.14
N GLU A 172 -8.59 18.30 -0.55
CA GLU A 172 -9.12 19.23 0.46
C GLU A 172 -10.31 20.09 -0.05
N GLY A 173 -10.41 20.29 -1.37
CA GLY A 173 -11.56 20.94 -2.02
C GLY A 173 -12.79 20.05 -2.17
N GLY A 174 -12.75 18.80 -1.68
CA GLY A 174 -13.80 17.81 -1.79
C GLY A 174 -14.02 17.30 -3.22
N TRP A 175 -15.06 16.52 -3.40
CA TRP A 175 -15.47 15.96 -4.69
C TRP A 175 -16.28 16.98 -5.52
N ALA A 176 -16.17 16.90 -6.82
CA ALA A 176 -17.09 17.61 -7.70
C ALA A 176 -18.47 16.93 -7.72
N PRO A 177 -19.55 17.67 -7.98
CA PRO A 177 -20.90 17.08 -8.02
C PRO A 177 -21.02 15.90 -8.97
N GLU A 178 -20.35 15.96 -10.12
CA GLU A 178 -20.32 14.90 -11.14
C GLU A 178 -19.60 13.64 -10.62
N GLU A 179 -18.54 13.81 -9.83
CA GLU A 179 -17.81 12.69 -9.22
C GLU A 179 -18.66 11.99 -8.18
N LEU A 180 -19.38 12.75 -7.34
CA LEU A 180 -20.33 12.21 -6.37
C LEU A 180 -21.52 11.51 -7.04
N ALA A 181 -22.08 12.10 -8.09
CA ALA A 181 -23.19 11.51 -8.83
C ALA A 181 -22.82 10.20 -9.53
N ALA A 182 -21.55 10.05 -9.96
CA ALA A 182 -21.04 8.84 -10.60
C ALA A 182 -20.57 7.76 -9.60
N ALA A 183 -20.52 8.08 -8.30
CA ALA A 183 -20.04 7.16 -7.28
C ALA A 183 -21.02 6.02 -7.04
N ALA A 184 -20.50 4.81 -6.83
CA ALA A 184 -21.34 3.66 -6.43
C ALA A 184 -21.89 3.80 -5.01
N ALA A 185 -21.18 4.50 -4.13
CA ALA A 185 -21.57 4.80 -2.75
C ALA A 185 -20.68 5.88 -2.16
N THR A 186 -21.08 6.41 -1.00
CA THR A 186 -20.23 7.23 -0.14
C THR A 186 -20.01 6.55 1.20
N VAL A 187 -18.83 6.76 1.79
CA VAL A 187 -18.46 6.24 3.11
C VAL A 187 -17.96 7.36 4.00
N SER A 188 -18.36 7.34 5.26
CA SER A 188 -17.86 8.26 6.28
C SER A 188 -16.71 7.64 7.05
N LEU A 189 -15.63 8.39 7.24
CA LEU A 189 -14.45 7.96 7.97
C LEU A 189 -14.40 8.51 9.41
N GLY A 190 -15.52 9.06 9.86
CA GLY A 190 -15.68 9.66 11.19
C GLY A 190 -16.33 11.04 11.13
N ASP A 191 -16.49 11.67 12.29
CA ASP A 191 -17.22 12.94 12.44
C ASP A 191 -16.36 14.17 12.12
N GLN A 192 -15.04 14.00 12.03
CA GLN A 192 -14.10 15.10 11.84
C GLN A 192 -13.70 15.23 10.37
N VAL A 193 -13.47 16.47 9.92
CA VAL A 193 -12.85 16.72 8.61
C VAL A 193 -11.38 16.35 8.68
N LEU A 194 -10.98 15.37 7.86
CA LEU A 194 -9.62 14.87 7.78
C LEU A 194 -8.91 15.46 6.56
N ARG A 195 -7.60 15.64 6.67
CA ARG A 195 -6.76 15.86 5.48
C ARG A 195 -6.76 14.63 4.60
N SER A 196 -6.50 14.79 3.31
CA SER A 196 -6.54 13.70 2.33
C SER A 196 -5.67 12.50 2.74
N GLU A 197 -4.43 12.73 3.15
CA GLU A 197 -3.55 11.66 3.64
C GLU A 197 -4.07 10.98 4.91
N THR A 198 -4.60 11.75 5.86
CA THR A 198 -5.17 11.21 7.10
C THR A 198 -6.42 10.39 6.82
N ALA A 199 -7.28 10.86 5.92
CA ALA A 199 -8.47 10.14 5.50
C ALA A 199 -8.12 8.81 4.79
N ALA A 200 -7.08 8.81 3.94
CA ALA A 200 -6.59 7.59 3.31
C ALA A 200 -6.11 6.55 4.34
N LEU A 201 -5.38 7.01 5.36
CA LEU A 201 -4.93 6.12 6.44
C LEU A 201 -6.10 5.62 7.29
N ALA A 202 -7.08 6.47 7.60
CA ALA A 202 -8.28 6.07 8.33
C ALA A 202 -9.05 4.98 7.58
N ALA A 203 -9.26 5.15 6.26
CA ALA A 203 -9.88 4.14 5.41
C ALA A 203 -9.09 2.82 5.45
N ALA A 204 -7.78 2.87 5.30
CA ALA A 204 -6.90 1.70 5.35
C ALA A 204 -6.96 0.99 6.70
N ALA A 205 -6.90 1.74 7.80
CA ALA A 205 -6.93 1.18 9.16
C ALA A 205 -8.27 0.50 9.45
N ILE A 206 -9.38 1.13 9.11
CA ILE A 206 -10.72 0.56 9.30
C ILE A 206 -10.89 -0.71 8.48
N LEU A 207 -10.63 -0.66 7.16
CA LEU A 207 -10.76 -1.82 6.28
C LEU A 207 -9.80 -2.94 6.67
N GLY A 208 -8.56 -2.61 7.05
CA GLY A 208 -7.58 -3.58 7.52
C GLY A 208 -8.00 -4.27 8.81
N ALA A 209 -8.55 -3.51 9.77
CA ALA A 209 -9.07 -4.04 11.03
C ALA A 209 -10.29 -4.95 10.80
N LEU A 210 -11.20 -4.58 9.91
CA LEU A 210 -12.34 -5.43 9.50
C LEU A 210 -11.84 -6.72 8.85
N ARG A 211 -10.91 -6.63 7.90
CA ARG A 211 -10.36 -7.80 7.20
C ARG A 211 -9.62 -8.77 8.13
N SER A 212 -8.85 -8.25 9.07
CA SER A 212 -8.16 -9.07 10.09
C SER A 212 -9.06 -9.59 11.21
N ARG A 213 -10.35 -9.20 11.20
CA ARG A 213 -11.31 -9.47 12.28
C ARG A 213 -10.87 -8.92 13.64
N SER A 214 -9.99 -7.91 13.64
CA SER A 214 -9.59 -7.20 14.86
C SER A 214 -10.73 -6.34 15.42
N VAL A 215 -11.71 -5.99 14.59
CA VAL A 215 -12.98 -5.39 14.95
C VAL A 215 -14.12 -6.13 14.24
N VAL A 216 -15.29 -6.16 14.84
CA VAL A 216 -16.49 -6.76 14.24
C VAL A 216 -17.31 -5.66 13.59
N GLU A 217 -17.78 -5.89 12.36
CA GLU A 217 -18.77 -5.01 11.74
C GLU A 217 -20.01 -4.94 12.64
N ALA A 218 -20.48 -3.73 12.93
CA ALA A 218 -21.72 -3.59 13.69
C ALA A 218 -22.86 -4.28 12.90
N SER A 219 -23.42 -5.34 13.49
CA SER A 219 -24.56 -6.02 12.89
C SER A 219 -25.64 -4.99 12.62
N ARG A 220 -26.14 -4.95 11.37
CA ARG A 220 -27.31 -4.15 11.05
C ARG A 220 -28.45 -4.68 11.92
N VAL A 221 -28.77 -3.96 12.99
CA VAL A 221 -30.01 -4.16 13.71
C VAL A 221 -31.09 -3.70 12.76
N GLY A 222 -31.88 -4.66 12.26
CA GLY A 222 -33.02 -4.45 11.40
C GLY A 222 -34.18 -3.78 12.14
#